data_3f6cd80b11f3e5da57d59146f697067f
#
_entry.id   3f6cd80b11f3e5da57d59146f697067f
#
_cell.length_a   1.000
_cell.length_b   1.000
_cell.length_c   1.000
_cell.angle_alpha   90.00
_cell.angle_beta   90.00
_cell.angle_gamma   90.00
#
_symmetry.space_group_name_H-M   'P 1'
#
loop_
_entity.id
_entity.type
_entity.pdbx_description
1 polymer ?
#
loop_
_entity_poly.entity_id
_entity_poly.type
_entity_poly.pdbx_seq_one_letter_code
_entity_poly.pdbx_strand_id
1 'polypeptide(L)'
;VGELTAEEFTYLVLLAAAPPDRVAEVVARLVGDQITIGPLDVGPGGIASATARGTRGKVRIAISGDDKWDQIVTVPIALLVDVQLARQILHYRGKVQVQIRFRLRLDPPCTVTVELEEVQKHHIRTAVHPIGVGALLIGWVGRVHQTVAEEVLSYVRVLMSSPGFDAAMHIDVIGLLRRAWDADLVVQFSQSDLPEAATFRDGD
;
A
#
# COMPACT_ATOMS: atom_id res chain seq x y z
N VAL A 1 -34.79 -13.11 -6.12
CA VAL A 1 -33.51 -12.45 -6.38
C VAL A 1 -33.89 -11.02 -6.80
N GLY A 2 -33.57 -10.02 -5.96
CA GLY A 2 -33.87 -8.61 -6.28
C GLY A 2 -32.91 -8.11 -7.34
N GLU A 3 -33.37 -7.16 -8.16
CA GLU A 3 -32.50 -6.44 -9.09
C GLU A 3 -31.55 -5.53 -8.30
N LEU A 4 -30.26 -5.50 -8.70
CA LEU A 4 -29.29 -4.59 -8.13
C LEU A 4 -29.55 -3.16 -8.59
N THR A 5 -29.46 -2.20 -7.71
CA THR A 5 -29.44 -0.79 -8.08
C THR A 5 -28.13 -0.45 -8.81
N ALA A 6 -28.10 0.64 -9.56
CA ALA A 6 -26.89 1.10 -10.25
C ALA A 6 -25.75 1.40 -9.26
N GLU A 7 -26.07 1.89 -8.07
CA GLU A 7 -25.07 2.15 -7.01
C GLU A 7 -24.48 0.86 -6.45
N GLU A 8 -25.33 -0.12 -6.13
CA GLU A 8 -24.88 -1.44 -5.67
C GLU A 8 -24.01 -2.13 -6.72
N PHE A 9 -24.42 -2.08 -8.00
CA PHE A 9 -23.62 -2.63 -9.09
C PHE A 9 -22.27 -1.94 -9.21
N THR A 10 -22.24 -0.60 -9.18
CA THR A 10 -21.00 0.17 -9.23
C THR A 10 -20.07 -0.20 -8.08
N TYR A 11 -20.60 -0.29 -6.86
CA TYR A 11 -19.83 -0.68 -5.67
C TYR A 11 -19.24 -2.08 -5.81
N LEU A 12 -20.01 -3.05 -6.30
CA LEU A 12 -19.52 -4.42 -6.52
C LEU A 12 -18.43 -4.47 -7.59
N VAL A 13 -18.57 -3.68 -8.68
CA VAL A 13 -17.52 -3.57 -9.72
C VAL A 13 -16.22 -2.99 -9.13
N LEU A 14 -16.29 -1.94 -8.31
CA LEU A 14 -15.14 -1.36 -7.65
C LEU A 14 -14.44 -2.36 -6.74
N LEU A 15 -15.19 -3.09 -5.92
CA LEU A 15 -14.63 -4.13 -5.05
C LEU A 15 -14.00 -5.29 -5.83
N ALA A 16 -14.62 -5.68 -6.95
CA ALA A 16 -14.08 -6.74 -7.80
C ALA A 16 -12.81 -6.30 -8.55
N ALA A 17 -12.75 -5.03 -8.98
CA ALA A 17 -11.58 -4.47 -9.67
C ALA A 17 -10.39 -4.24 -8.73
N ALA A 18 -10.65 -3.89 -7.46
CA ALA A 18 -9.63 -3.62 -6.46
C ALA A 18 -9.88 -4.39 -5.14
N PRO A 19 -9.78 -5.73 -5.14
CA PRO A 19 -9.96 -6.49 -3.92
C PRO A 19 -8.91 -6.08 -2.86
N PRO A 20 -9.29 -5.92 -1.58
CA PRO A 20 -8.39 -5.43 -0.53
C PRO A 20 -7.06 -6.17 -0.44
N ASP A 21 -7.06 -7.49 -0.58
CA ASP A 21 -5.83 -8.30 -0.54
C ASP A 21 -4.90 -7.97 -1.73
N ARG A 22 -5.44 -7.74 -2.93
CA ARG A 22 -4.65 -7.35 -4.11
C ARG A 22 -4.11 -5.94 -3.99
N VAL A 23 -4.89 -5.01 -3.46
CA VAL A 23 -4.42 -3.65 -3.14
C VAL A 23 -3.28 -3.72 -2.13
N ALA A 24 -3.42 -4.53 -1.07
CA ALA A 24 -2.36 -4.72 -0.08
C ALA A 24 -1.07 -5.31 -0.70
N GLU A 25 -1.18 -6.26 -1.64
CA GLU A 25 -0.03 -6.82 -2.37
C GLU A 25 0.66 -5.77 -3.26
N VAL A 26 -0.11 -4.92 -3.95
CA VAL A 26 0.43 -3.83 -4.77
C VAL A 26 1.19 -2.83 -3.90
N VAL A 27 0.57 -2.37 -2.81
CA VAL A 27 1.24 -1.47 -1.84
C VAL A 27 2.50 -2.11 -1.28
N ALA A 28 2.45 -3.40 -0.94
CA ALA A 28 3.60 -4.14 -0.44
C ALA A 28 4.75 -4.15 -1.46
N ARG A 29 4.47 -4.36 -2.74
CA ARG A 29 5.49 -4.33 -3.81
C ARG A 29 6.07 -2.93 -4.02
N LEU A 30 5.23 -1.88 -3.97
CA LEU A 30 5.68 -0.50 -4.12
C LEU A 30 6.59 -0.05 -2.98
N VAL A 31 6.26 -0.42 -1.75
CA VAL A 31 7.08 -0.08 -0.57
C VAL A 31 8.36 -0.92 -0.52
N GLY A 32 8.33 -2.14 -1.04
CA GLY A 32 9.43 -3.11 -0.93
C GLY A 32 9.51 -3.77 0.45
N ASP A 33 10.38 -4.76 0.58
CA ASP A 33 10.55 -5.50 1.84
C ASP A 33 11.55 -4.82 2.78
N GLN A 34 12.51 -4.09 2.21
CA GLN A 34 13.57 -3.39 2.95
C GLN A 34 13.60 -1.92 2.56
N ILE A 35 13.79 -1.08 3.56
CA ILE A 35 13.86 0.37 3.43
C ILE A 35 15.16 0.80 4.09
N THR A 36 15.97 1.60 3.39
CA THR A 36 17.18 2.20 3.96
C THR A 36 17.05 3.71 3.88
N ILE A 37 17.25 4.38 5.01
CA ILE A 37 17.19 5.83 5.14
C ILE A 37 18.51 6.31 5.71
N GLY A 38 19.08 7.34 5.11
CA GLY A 38 20.35 7.94 5.53
C GLY A 38 21.54 7.52 4.68
N PRO A 39 22.76 7.97 5.05
CA PRO A 39 23.06 8.69 6.30
C PRO A 39 22.46 10.09 6.39
N LEU A 40 21.99 10.48 7.58
CA LEU A 40 21.38 11.77 7.89
C LEU A 40 22.15 12.44 9.02
N ASP A 41 22.37 13.74 8.91
CA ASP A 41 22.95 14.51 9.99
C ASP A 41 21.91 14.73 11.10
N VAL A 42 22.25 14.32 12.30
CA VAL A 42 21.34 14.41 13.46
C VAL A 42 22.03 15.07 14.66
N GLY A 43 21.22 15.57 15.56
CA GLY A 43 21.70 16.23 16.76
C GLY A 43 22.04 17.72 16.57
N PRO A 44 22.43 18.43 17.64
CA PRO A 44 22.77 19.85 17.58
C PRO A 44 23.98 20.07 16.65
N GLY A 45 23.80 20.91 15.61
CA GLY A 45 24.86 21.21 14.63
C GLY A 45 25.28 20.05 13.74
N GLY A 46 24.50 18.97 13.65
CA GLY A 46 24.85 17.83 12.78
C GLY A 46 26.05 17.00 13.25
N ILE A 47 26.30 16.96 14.56
CA ILE A 47 27.49 16.30 15.14
C ILE A 47 27.43 14.76 15.11
N ALA A 48 26.30 14.19 14.74
CA ALA A 48 26.09 12.75 14.61
C ALA A 48 25.47 12.40 13.27
N SER A 49 25.71 11.19 12.79
CA SER A 49 25.11 10.65 11.59
C SER A 49 24.19 9.48 11.93
N ALA A 50 22.99 9.45 11.39
CA ALA A 50 22.04 8.37 11.61
C ALA A 50 21.77 7.60 10.31
N THR A 51 21.71 6.29 10.42
CA THR A 51 21.24 5.40 9.35
C THR A 51 20.16 4.49 9.90
N ALA A 52 19.04 4.40 9.20
CA ALA A 52 17.95 3.52 9.56
C ALA A 52 17.76 2.43 8.51
N ARG A 53 17.59 1.20 8.97
CA ARG A 53 17.22 0.04 8.15
C ARG A 53 15.86 -0.46 8.61
N GLY A 54 14.91 -0.48 7.69
CA GLY A 54 13.55 -0.88 7.93
C GLY A 54 13.20 -2.20 7.26
N THR A 55 12.37 -2.99 7.92
CA THR A 55 11.73 -4.16 7.35
C THR A 55 10.23 -3.94 7.39
N ARG A 56 9.58 -3.98 6.22
CA ARG A 56 8.13 -3.87 6.11
C ARG A 56 7.45 -5.12 6.69
N GLY A 57 6.44 -4.91 7.49
CA GLY A 57 5.53 -5.97 7.93
C GLY A 57 4.36 -6.19 6.96
N LYS A 58 3.40 -7.01 7.35
CA LYS A 58 2.22 -7.29 6.52
C LYS A 58 1.36 -6.03 6.36
N VAL A 59 1.16 -5.60 5.10
CA VAL A 59 0.22 -4.52 4.75
C VAL A 59 -1.20 -4.99 5.01
N ARG A 60 -2.04 -4.11 5.53
CA ARG A 60 -3.45 -4.38 5.84
C ARG A 60 -4.33 -3.30 5.26
N ILE A 61 -5.47 -3.72 4.75
CA ILE A 61 -6.55 -2.83 4.31
C ILE A 61 -7.73 -3.06 5.24
N ALA A 62 -8.38 -1.98 5.64
CA ALA A 62 -9.60 -2.01 6.44
C ALA A 62 -10.58 -0.96 5.92
N ILE A 63 -11.86 -1.13 6.21
CA ILE A 63 -12.88 -0.12 5.91
C ILE A 63 -12.59 1.11 6.77
N SER A 64 -12.65 2.30 6.17
CA SER A 64 -12.56 3.57 6.88
C SER A 64 -13.89 3.83 7.60
N GLY A 65 -13.82 4.36 8.81
CA GLY A 65 -15.01 4.88 9.51
C GLY A 65 -15.36 6.32 9.14
N ASP A 66 -14.81 6.86 8.05
CA ASP A 66 -14.95 8.25 7.61
C ASP A 66 -15.78 8.28 6.33
N ASP A 67 -16.81 9.13 6.28
CA ASP A 67 -17.73 9.25 5.13
C ASP A 67 -17.05 9.71 3.84
N LYS A 68 -15.89 10.35 3.95
CA LYS A 68 -15.11 10.83 2.80
C LYS A 68 -14.23 9.75 2.18
N TRP A 69 -13.83 8.75 2.96
CA TRP A 69 -12.85 7.74 2.57
C TRP A 69 -13.37 6.33 2.81
N ASP A 70 -13.29 5.48 1.79
CA ASP A 70 -13.85 4.12 1.86
C ASP A 70 -12.98 3.17 2.66
N GLN A 71 -11.67 3.29 2.51
CA GLN A 71 -10.72 2.33 3.03
C GLN A 71 -9.48 3.01 3.63
N ILE A 72 -8.79 2.28 4.50
CA ILE A 72 -7.52 2.69 5.10
C ILE A 72 -6.47 1.61 4.89
N VAL A 73 -5.34 1.99 4.31
CA VAL A 73 -4.15 1.15 4.21
C VAL A 73 -3.26 1.39 5.42
N THR A 74 -2.77 0.32 6.02
CA THR A 74 -1.83 0.34 7.15
C THR A 74 -0.57 -0.41 6.79
N VAL A 75 0.57 0.27 6.81
CA VAL A 75 1.90 -0.28 6.53
C VAL A 75 2.74 -0.23 7.80
N PRO A 76 2.95 -1.36 8.51
CA PRO A 76 3.85 -1.43 9.64
C PRO A 76 5.29 -1.64 9.17
N ILE A 77 6.23 -0.94 9.81
CA ILE A 77 7.67 -1.02 9.51
C ILE A 77 8.43 -1.17 10.83
N ALA A 78 9.25 -2.19 10.92
CA ALA A 78 10.21 -2.34 12.01
C ALA A 78 11.53 -1.68 11.60
N LEU A 79 12.06 -0.79 12.43
CA LEU A 79 13.29 -0.04 12.17
C LEU A 79 14.41 -0.42 13.14
N LEU A 80 15.62 -0.50 12.61
CA LEU A 80 16.87 -0.43 13.36
C LEU A 80 17.57 0.86 12.96
N VAL A 81 17.85 1.72 13.94
CA VAL A 81 18.50 3.00 13.72
C VAL A 81 19.85 2.99 14.42
N ASP A 82 20.89 3.20 13.65
CA ASP A 82 22.27 3.33 14.10
C ASP A 82 22.65 4.81 14.07
N VAL A 83 22.97 5.38 15.22
CA VAL A 83 23.44 6.78 15.35
C VAL A 83 24.90 6.78 15.68
N GLN A 84 25.72 7.26 14.76
CA GLN A 84 27.15 7.39 14.95
C GLN A 84 27.45 8.77 15.55
N LEU A 85 27.97 8.77 16.75
CA LEU A 85 28.42 9.96 17.47
C LEU A 85 29.91 9.83 17.78
N ALA A 86 30.76 10.58 17.07
CA ALA A 86 32.22 10.46 17.16
C ALA A 86 32.69 8.99 16.93
N ARG A 87 33.19 8.33 17.99
CA ARG A 87 33.64 6.94 17.92
C ARG A 87 32.65 5.93 18.47
N GLN A 88 31.43 6.36 18.84
CA GLN A 88 30.42 5.50 19.43
C GLN A 88 29.28 5.31 18.47
N ILE A 89 28.70 4.11 18.42
CA ILE A 89 27.49 3.81 17.69
C ILE A 89 26.39 3.51 18.72
N LEU A 90 25.31 4.27 18.64
CA LEU A 90 24.14 4.12 19.48
C LEU A 90 23.06 3.42 18.68
N HIS A 91 22.50 2.36 19.22
CA HIS A 91 21.48 1.57 18.56
C HIS A 91 20.10 1.87 19.11
N TYR A 92 19.15 2.04 18.21
CA TYR A 92 17.73 2.21 18.55
C TYR A 92 16.89 1.21 17.77
N ARG A 93 15.82 0.76 18.39
CA ARG A 93 14.77 -0.02 17.73
C ARG A 93 13.53 0.85 17.60
N GLY A 94 13.02 0.94 16.39
CA GLY A 94 11.81 1.70 16.07
C GLY A 94 10.69 0.81 15.55
N LYS A 95 9.46 1.26 15.77
CA LYS A 95 8.27 0.78 15.06
C LYS A 95 7.63 2.00 14.43
N VAL A 96 7.38 1.91 13.14
CA VAL A 96 6.65 2.93 12.39
C VAL A 96 5.39 2.29 11.84
N GLN A 97 4.31 3.02 11.87
CA GLN A 97 3.05 2.64 11.23
C GLN A 97 2.59 3.82 10.39
N VAL A 98 2.50 3.60 9.09
CA VAL A 98 1.94 4.56 8.15
C VAL A 98 0.50 4.16 7.87
N GLN A 99 -0.44 5.10 8.01
CA GLN A 99 -1.86 4.92 7.75
C GLN A 99 -2.31 5.98 6.75
N ILE A 100 -2.86 5.56 5.62
CA ILE A 100 -3.35 6.45 4.57
C ILE A 100 -4.74 6.00 4.18
N ARG A 101 -5.68 6.93 4.13
CA ARG A 101 -7.03 6.66 3.66
C ARG A 101 -7.10 6.82 2.16
N PHE A 102 -7.98 6.05 1.54
CA PHE A 102 -8.23 6.14 0.11
C PHE A 102 -9.68 5.80 -0.23
N ARG A 103 -10.11 6.24 -1.40
CA ARG A 103 -11.36 5.85 -2.01
C ARG A 103 -11.16 5.41 -3.45
N LEU A 104 -12.08 4.60 -3.93
CA LEU A 104 -12.11 4.16 -5.31
C LEU A 104 -13.15 4.97 -6.07
N ARG A 105 -12.77 5.52 -7.21
CA ARG A 105 -13.65 6.24 -8.10
C ARG A 105 -13.67 5.58 -9.46
N LEU A 106 -14.87 5.47 -10.05
CA LEU A 106 -15.03 4.98 -11.40
C LEU A 106 -15.08 6.16 -12.37
N ASP A 107 -14.11 6.21 -13.28
CA ASP A 107 -14.00 7.23 -14.32
C ASP A 107 -14.32 6.65 -15.71
N PRO A 108 -14.89 7.46 -16.65
CA PRO A 108 -15.08 7.04 -18.02
C PRO A 108 -13.76 6.68 -18.72
N PRO A 109 -13.71 5.69 -19.61
CA PRO A 109 -14.85 4.86 -20.06
C PRO A 109 -15.15 3.67 -19.13
N CYS A 110 -14.29 3.29 -18.20
CA CYS A 110 -14.42 2.29 -17.14
C CYS A 110 -13.04 2.06 -16.52
N THR A 111 -12.47 3.11 -15.97
CA THR A 111 -11.19 3.09 -15.23
C THR A 111 -11.47 3.29 -13.76
N VAL A 112 -10.93 2.44 -12.91
CA VAL A 112 -10.97 2.65 -11.46
C VAL A 112 -9.75 3.46 -11.07
N THR A 113 -9.98 4.65 -10.54
CA THR A 113 -8.94 5.53 -10.01
C THR A 113 -8.93 5.45 -8.49
N VAL A 114 -7.73 5.27 -7.92
CA VAL A 114 -7.51 5.28 -6.48
C VAL A 114 -7.16 6.71 -6.06
N GLU A 115 -8.05 7.36 -5.34
CA GLU A 115 -7.79 8.67 -4.76
C GLU A 115 -7.26 8.50 -3.33
N LEU A 116 -6.13 9.13 -3.03
CA LEU A 116 -5.47 9.05 -1.74
C LEU A 116 -5.66 10.34 -0.94
N GLU A 117 -5.77 10.19 0.37
CA GLU A 117 -5.63 11.31 1.29
C GLU A 117 -4.19 11.85 1.24
N GLU A 118 -4.04 13.18 1.28
CA GLU A 118 -2.71 13.81 1.34
C GLU A 118 -1.97 13.37 2.60
N VAL A 119 -0.75 12.83 2.41
CA VAL A 119 0.03 12.31 3.51
C VAL A 119 0.58 13.42 4.38
N GLN A 120 0.19 13.41 5.65
CA GLN A 120 0.59 14.35 6.67
C GLN A 120 1.28 13.63 7.83
N LYS A 121 1.95 14.40 8.70
CA LYS A 121 2.72 13.87 9.83
C LYS A 121 1.89 13.02 10.80
N HIS A 122 0.61 13.33 10.97
CA HIS A 122 -0.29 12.58 11.86
C HIS A 122 -0.66 11.19 11.34
N HIS A 123 -0.46 10.91 10.04
CA HIS A 123 -0.63 9.58 9.44
C HIS A 123 0.53 8.63 9.78
N ILE A 124 1.59 9.16 10.38
CA ILE A 124 2.79 8.39 10.71
C ILE A 124 2.92 8.31 12.22
N ARG A 125 2.70 7.12 12.76
CA ARG A 125 2.93 6.81 14.16
C ARG A 125 4.28 6.17 14.31
N THR A 126 5.13 6.74 15.17
CA THR A 126 6.47 6.22 15.44
C THR A 126 6.63 5.90 16.91
N ALA A 127 7.37 4.87 17.23
CA ALA A 127 7.83 4.55 18.58
C ALA A 127 9.29 4.11 18.47
N VAL A 128 10.18 4.82 19.15
CA VAL A 128 11.63 4.55 19.12
C VAL A 128 12.13 4.29 20.53
N HIS A 129 12.86 3.22 20.72
CA HIS A 129 13.42 2.81 21.99
C HIS A 129 14.92 2.61 21.87
N PRO A 130 15.73 3.11 22.82
CA PRO A 130 17.16 2.88 22.84
C PRO A 130 17.48 1.40 23.14
N ILE A 131 18.58 0.92 22.56
CA ILE A 131 19.14 -0.40 22.86
C ILE A 131 20.45 -0.18 23.61
N GLY A 132 20.51 -0.64 24.86
CA GLY A 132 21.68 -0.52 25.71
C GLY A 132 21.79 0.79 26.48
N VAL A 133 22.73 0.83 27.44
CA VAL A 133 22.86 1.91 28.43
C VAL A 133 23.36 3.22 27.81
N GLY A 134 24.24 3.14 26.80
CA GLY A 134 24.81 4.31 26.14
C GLY A 134 23.75 5.18 25.41
N ALA A 135 22.75 4.56 24.78
CA ALA A 135 21.68 5.26 24.09
C ALA A 135 20.69 5.95 25.06
N LEU A 136 20.52 5.43 26.27
CA LEU A 136 19.69 6.01 27.34
C LEU A 136 20.27 7.31 27.91
N LEU A 137 21.62 7.38 28.04
CA LEU A 137 22.31 8.48 28.71
C LEU A 137 22.31 9.80 27.91
N ILE A 138 22.13 9.73 26.60
CA ILE A 138 22.30 10.90 25.73
C ILE A 138 21.01 11.74 25.59
N GLY A 139 19.85 11.24 26.06
CA GLY A 139 18.59 12.03 26.09
C GLY A 139 18.04 12.41 24.71
N TRP A 140 18.54 11.84 23.61
CA TRP A 140 18.18 12.19 22.24
C TRP A 140 16.97 11.45 21.68
N VAL A 141 16.37 10.57 22.46
CA VAL A 141 15.24 9.72 22.03
C VAL A 141 14.12 10.54 21.37
N GLY A 142 13.77 11.69 21.94
CA GLY A 142 12.75 12.57 21.38
C GLY A 142 13.12 13.15 20.01
N ARG A 143 14.37 13.51 19.78
CA ARG A 143 14.85 14.04 18.50
C ARG A 143 14.96 12.96 17.44
N VAL A 144 15.47 11.78 17.78
CA VAL A 144 15.50 10.63 16.86
C VAL A 144 14.10 10.25 16.41
N HIS A 145 13.13 10.27 17.32
CA HIS A 145 11.72 10.02 17.01
C HIS A 145 11.18 11.02 15.98
N GLN A 146 11.44 12.31 16.15
CA GLN A 146 10.98 13.36 15.25
C GLN A 146 11.64 13.24 13.88
N THR A 147 12.96 13.06 13.82
CA THR A 147 13.72 12.90 12.58
C THR A 147 13.24 11.67 11.81
N VAL A 148 13.03 10.53 12.48
CA VAL A 148 12.50 9.32 11.84
C VAL A 148 11.12 9.57 11.22
N ALA A 149 10.22 10.29 11.92
CA ALA A 149 8.90 10.58 11.39
C ALA A 149 8.95 11.50 10.15
N GLU A 150 9.83 12.51 10.16
CA GLU A 150 10.03 13.43 9.03
C GLU A 150 10.62 12.73 7.81
N GLU A 151 11.61 11.87 8.02
CA GLU A 151 12.23 11.10 6.94
C GLU A 151 11.29 10.05 6.34
N VAL A 152 10.50 9.38 7.17
CA VAL A 152 9.47 8.47 6.68
C VAL A 152 8.43 9.22 5.85
N LEU A 153 8.01 10.43 6.29
CA LEU A 153 7.11 11.27 5.53
C LEU A 153 7.70 11.66 4.17
N SER A 154 8.97 12.07 4.15
CA SER A 154 9.70 12.39 2.92
C SER A 154 9.77 11.19 1.98
N TYR A 155 10.15 10.02 2.50
CA TYR A 155 10.19 8.78 1.74
C TYR A 155 8.83 8.42 1.12
N VAL A 156 7.75 8.51 1.89
CA VAL A 156 6.40 8.22 1.41
C VAL A 156 6.00 9.20 0.30
N ARG A 157 6.30 10.49 0.44
CA ARG A 157 6.02 11.48 -0.61
C ARG A 157 6.78 11.21 -1.91
N VAL A 158 8.06 10.86 -1.80
CA VAL A 158 8.87 10.47 -2.98
C VAL A 158 8.30 9.22 -3.64
N LEU A 159 7.92 8.22 -2.84
CA LEU A 159 7.29 7.00 -3.35
C LEU A 159 5.98 7.31 -4.09
N MET A 160 5.12 8.15 -3.51
CA MET A 160 3.84 8.55 -4.12
C MET A 160 4.01 9.38 -5.40
N SER A 161 5.14 10.05 -5.57
CA SER A 161 5.48 10.79 -6.79
C SER A 161 6.17 9.94 -7.85
N SER A 162 6.36 8.64 -7.59
CA SER A 162 7.04 7.76 -8.54
C SER A 162 6.10 7.33 -9.68
N PRO A 163 6.61 7.17 -10.92
CA PRO A 163 5.79 6.71 -12.07
C PRO A 163 5.13 5.34 -11.83
N GLY A 164 5.81 4.45 -11.09
CA GLY A 164 5.26 3.13 -10.76
C GLY A 164 4.07 3.22 -9.80
N PHE A 165 4.07 4.22 -8.91
CA PHE A 165 2.96 4.49 -8.03
C PHE A 165 1.77 5.07 -8.81
N ASP A 166 2.01 6.07 -9.65
CA ASP A 166 0.97 6.66 -10.50
C ASP A 166 0.28 5.61 -11.39
N ALA A 167 1.06 4.73 -12.02
CA ALA A 167 0.52 3.62 -12.81
C ALA A 167 -0.35 2.64 -11.99
N ALA A 168 -0.04 2.46 -10.70
CA ALA A 168 -0.81 1.59 -9.81
C ALA A 168 -2.12 2.23 -9.33
N MET A 169 -2.27 3.56 -9.46
CA MET A 169 -3.49 4.28 -9.08
C MET A 169 -4.61 4.20 -10.12
N HIS A 170 -4.34 3.64 -11.30
CA HIS A 170 -5.30 3.55 -12.41
C HIS A 170 -5.47 2.11 -12.86
N ILE A 171 -6.67 1.57 -12.71
CA ILE A 171 -7.01 0.19 -13.09
C ILE A 171 -7.93 0.24 -14.32
N ASP A 172 -7.41 -0.20 -15.47
CA ASP A 172 -8.18 -0.34 -16.72
C ASP A 172 -9.06 -1.58 -16.66
N VAL A 173 -10.33 -1.41 -16.27
CA VAL A 173 -11.31 -2.51 -16.15
C VAL A 173 -11.67 -3.08 -17.52
N ILE A 174 -11.77 -2.23 -18.54
CA ILE A 174 -12.07 -2.72 -19.92
C ILE A 174 -10.95 -3.59 -20.43
N GLY A 175 -9.70 -3.15 -20.24
CA GLY A 175 -8.55 -3.96 -20.62
C GLY A 175 -8.43 -5.28 -19.85
N LEU A 176 -8.85 -5.29 -18.57
CA LEU A 176 -8.94 -6.53 -17.79
C LEU A 176 -9.99 -7.47 -18.37
N LEU A 177 -11.19 -6.98 -18.68
CA LEU A 177 -12.25 -7.78 -19.28
C LEU A 177 -11.86 -8.32 -20.66
N ARG A 178 -11.25 -7.51 -21.52
CA ARG A 178 -10.75 -7.96 -22.83
C ARG A 178 -9.75 -9.11 -22.68
N ARG A 179 -8.76 -8.95 -21.80
CA ARG A 179 -7.79 -10.03 -21.53
C ARG A 179 -8.43 -11.28 -20.98
N ALA A 180 -9.48 -11.16 -20.15
CA ALA A 180 -10.22 -12.29 -19.63
C ALA A 180 -11.00 -13.02 -20.75
N TRP A 181 -11.59 -12.28 -21.71
CA TRP A 181 -12.21 -12.85 -22.91
C TRP A 181 -11.19 -13.57 -23.80
N ASP A 182 -10.07 -12.91 -24.09
CA ASP A 182 -9.00 -13.48 -24.93
C ASP A 182 -8.38 -14.76 -24.32
N ALA A 183 -8.47 -14.89 -23.00
CA ALA A 183 -8.01 -16.06 -22.24
C ALA A 183 -9.10 -17.10 -21.95
N ASP A 184 -10.27 -16.97 -22.54
CA ASP A 184 -11.45 -17.86 -22.34
C ASP A 184 -11.88 -18.01 -20.86
N LEU A 185 -11.62 -16.98 -20.03
CA LEU A 185 -11.93 -17.02 -18.58
C LEU A 185 -13.35 -16.52 -18.25
N VAL A 186 -14.04 -15.86 -19.19
CA VAL A 186 -15.35 -15.23 -18.95
C VAL A 186 -16.48 -16.24 -19.11
N VAL A 187 -16.35 -17.18 -20.03
CA VAL A 187 -17.36 -18.21 -20.29
C VAL A 187 -16.69 -19.55 -20.29
N GLN A 188 -16.99 -20.37 -19.31
CA GLN A 188 -16.55 -21.77 -19.28
C GLN A 188 -17.70 -22.64 -19.76
N PHE A 189 -17.64 -23.10 -21.00
CA PHE A 189 -18.52 -24.16 -21.48
C PHE A 189 -17.89 -25.51 -21.18
N SER A 190 -18.53 -26.31 -20.34
CA SER A 190 -18.25 -27.74 -20.30
C SER A 190 -18.79 -28.38 -21.56
N GLN A 191 -18.04 -29.23 -22.22
CA GLN A 191 -18.54 -29.97 -23.41
C GLN A 191 -19.82 -30.76 -23.09
N SER A 192 -20.07 -31.09 -21.82
CA SER A 192 -21.29 -31.72 -21.35
C SER A 192 -22.54 -30.80 -21.35
N ASP A 193 -22.34 -29.47 -21.50
CA ASP A 193 -23.44 -28.51 -21.49
C ASP A 193 -23.95 -28.19 -22.91
N LEU A 194 -23.30 -28.72 -23.93
CA LEU A 194 -23.74 -28.59 -25.32
C LEU A 194 -24.81 -29.66 -25.60
N PRO A 195 -25.98 -29.26 -26.14
CA PRO A 195 -26.97 -30.25 -26.58
C PRO A 195 -26.34 -31.16 -27.65
N GLU A 196 -26.51 -32.45 -27.43
CA GLU A 196 -26.06 -33.47 -28.39
C GLU A 196 -26.62 -33.10 -29.78
N ALA A 197 -25.74 -32.93 -30.76
CA ALA A 197 -26.13 -32.47 -32.09
C ALA A 197 -27.28 -33.36 -32.61
N ALA A 198 -28.44 -32.76 -32.76
CA ALA A 198 -29.55 -33.42 -33.35
C ALA A 198 -29.15 -33.88 -34.77
N THR A 199 -28.93 -35.18 -34.93
CA THR A 199 -28.74 -35.79 -36.21
C THR A 199 -30.02 -35.56 -37.04
N PHE A 200 -29.98 -34.54 -37.92
CA PHE A 200 -30.97 -34.41 -38.97
C PHE A 200 -30.89 -35.70 -39.83
N ARG A 201 -31.85 -36.59 -39.63
CA ARG A 201 -32.10 -37.65 -40.59
C ARG A 201 -32.78 -36.97 -41.78
N ASP A 202 -32.03 -36.91 -42.90
CA ASP A 202 -32.62 -36.72 -44.18
C ASP A 202 -33.59 -37.90 -44.43
N GLY A 203 -34.87 -37.59 -44.43
CA GLY A 203 -35.92 -38.54 -44.84
C GLY A 203 -36.13 -38.44 -46.34
N ASP A 204 -36.11 -39.59 -46.95
CA ASP A 204 -36.52 -39.84 -48.33
C ASP A 204 -37.80 -39.15 -48.75
#